data_b65acecdeeac43b51475da707baafab5
#
_entry.id   b65acecdeeac43b51475da707baafab5
#
_cell.length_a   1.000
_cell.length_b   1.000
_cell.length_c   1.000
_cell.angle_alpha   90.00
_cell.angle_beta   90.00
_cell.angle_gamma   90.00
#
_symmetry.space_group_name_H-M   'P 1'
#
loop_
_entity.id
_entity.type
_entity.pdbx_description
1 polymer ?
#
loop_
_entity_poly.entity_id
_entity_poly.type
_entity_poly.pdbx_seq_one_letter_code
_entity_poly.pdbx_strand_id
1 'polypeptide(L)'
;MSENRKLLEMNVPMWFDGKSINEALFCEDFLRTRQIIFANGAFFTPDGRVTDDLPLRGEIFEELKYCAVNNIPRKISNIIEIMKLAAHVEDFPPEQDRIHLANGTLMLDGTFTEGKPDIVRNRLPVFYRPDTPKPVLWLSFLNGLLYPEDIPTLQEFIGYCLIPSNKGQRMMVIKGNGGEGKSQIGAVLGQMLGSSMKDGSIGKISENRFARADLEHILLCVDDDMRMEALRQTNYVKSIVTAQGKMDLERKGKQSYQGWMFARLLAFSNGDLQALYDRSDGFYRRQLVLTTKEKPAGRMDDPDPVSYTHLRAHETDQYL
;
A
#
# COMPACT_ATOMS: atom_id res chain seq x y z
N MET A 1 6.09 -46.91 -20.32
CA MET A 1 7.17 -46.12 -19.64
C MET A 1 8.12 -45.38 -20.59
N SER A 2 7.92 -45.37 -21.91
CA SER A 2 8.91 -44.82 -22.87
C SER A 2 8.55 -43.47 -23.52
N GLU A 3 7.29 -43.06 -23.53
CA GLU A 3 6.90 -41.80 -24.19
C GLU A 3 7.06 -40.55 -23.30
N ASN A 4 6.76 -40.67 -22.03
CA ASN A 4 6.95 -39.55 -21.07
C ASN A 4 8.44 -39.23 -20.81
N ARG A 5 9.34 -40.18 -21.03
CA ARG A 5 10.79 -39.95 -20.91
C ARG A 5 11.35 -39.22 -22.12
N LYS A 6 10.82 -39.47 -23.33
CA LYS A 6 11.24 -38.78 -24.57
C LYS A 6 10.75 -37.33 -24.65
N LEU A 7 9.59 -36.99 -24.06
CA LEU A 7 9.11 -35.62 -24.00
C LEU A 7 9.91 -34.76 -23.00
N LEU A 8 10.51 -35.38 -21.97
CA LEU A 8 11.39 -34.69 -21.01
C LEU A 8 12.80 -34.43 -21.60
N GLU A 9 13.24 -35.21 -22.60
CA GLU A 9 14.55 -35.04 -23.23
C GLU A 9 14.61 -33.89 -24.26
N MET A 10 13.48 -33.34 -24.70
CA MET A 10 13.44 -32.29 -25.72
C MET A 10 13.50 -30.86 -25.22
N ASN A 11 13.47 -30.59 -23.89
CA ASN A 11 13.51 -29.22 -23.35
C ASN A 11 14.14 -29.17 -21.94
N VAL A 12 15.33 -29.74 -21.77
CA VAL A 12 16.08 -29.57 -20.52
C VAL A 12 16.51 -28.10 -20.44
N PRO A 13 16.11 -27.35 -19.39
CA PRO A 13 16.52 -25.95 -19.26
C PRO A 13 18.06 -25.85 -19.19
N MET A 14 18.64 -24.82 -19.79
CA MET A 14 20.10 -24.60 -19.80
C MET A 14 20.72 -24.49 -18.41
N TRP A 15 19.91 -24.18 -17.41
CA TRP A 15 20.31 -24.06 -16.00
C TRP A 15 20.33 -25.42 -15.25
N PHE A 16 19.92 -26.53 -15.89
CA PHE A 16 19.88 -27.86 -15.28
C PHE A 16 20.71 -28.85 -16.11
N ASP A 17 21.71 -29.49 -15.50
CA ASP A 17 22.61 -30.45 -16.16
C ASP A 17 22.18 -31.92 -15.97
N GLY A 18 20.96 -32.18 -15.49
CA GLY A 18 20.44 -33.50 -15.17
C GLY A 18 20.76 -33.98 -13.75
N LYS A 19 21.60 -33.26 -13.00
CA LYS A 19 21.99 -33.59 -11.62
C LYS A 19 21.97 -32.37 -10.68
N SER A 20 22.37 -31.23 -11.19
CA SER A 20 22.51 -30.00 -10.42
C SER A 20 21.88 -28.82 -11.15
N ILE A 21 21.57 -27.78 -10.38
CA ILE A 21 21.01 -26.53 -10.87
C ILE A 21 22.10 -25.47 -10.82
N ASN A 22 22.31 -24.76 -11.90
CA ASN A 22 23.05 -23.51 -11.93
C ASN A 22 22.09 -22.38 -11.56
N GLU A 23 22.18 -21.91 -10.32
CA GLU A 23 21.26 -20.93 -9.75
C GLU A 23 21.35 -19.56 -10.46
N ALA A 24 22.52 -19.19 -10.99
CA ALA A 24 22.69 -17.95 -11.75
C ALA A 24 21.99 -18.01 -13.12
N LEU A 25 22.19 -19.07 -13.87
CA LEU A 25 21.51 -19.28 -15.16
C LEU A 25 19.99 -19.43 -14.97
N PHE A 26 19.56 -20.06 -13.87
CA PHE A 26 18.15 -20.09 -13.51
C PHE A 26 17.59 -18.67 -13.32
N CYS A 27 18.29 -17.81 -12.57
CA CYS A 27 17.87 -16.44 -12.37
C CYS A 27 17.78 -15.65 -13.68
N GLU A 28 18.74 -15.79 -14.58
CA GLU A 28 18.70 -15.13 -15.88
C GLU A 28 17.47 -15.55 -16.69
N ASP A 29 17.19 -16.85 -16.76
CA ASP A 29 16.04 -17.41 -17.49
C ASP A 29 14.72 -16.97 -16.84
N PHE A 30 14.64 -17.04 -15.51
CA PHE A 30 13.46 -16.63 -14.74
C PHE A 30 13.14 -15.14 -14.91
N LEU A 31 14.13 -14.27 -14.84
CA LEU A 31 13.98 -12.82 -15.00
C LEU A 31 13.69 -12.41 -16.44
N ARG A 32 14.16 -13.17 -17.44
CA ARG A 32 13.90 -12.91 -18.87
C ARG A 32 12.40 -12.95 -19.20
N THR A 33 11.65 -13.84 -18.54
CA THR A 33 10.22 -14.05 -18.79
C THR A 33 9.33 -13.25 -17.84
N ARG A 34 9.92 -12.60 -16.84
CA ARG A 34 9.21 -11.84 -15.80
C ARG A 34 9.76 -10.45 -15.66
N GLN A 35 8.85 -9.49 -15.55
CA GLN A 35 9.21 -8.10 -15.27
C GLN A 35 9.36 -7.92 -13.76
N ILE A 36 10.59 -8.02 -13.27
CA ILE A 36 10.90 -7.89 -11.83
C ILE A 36 12.14 -7.02 -11.69
N ILE A 37 12.10 -6.03 -10.80
CA ILE A 37 13.27 -5.29 -10.34
C ILE A 37 13.39 -5.38 -8.81
N PHE A 38 14.60 -5.17 -8.32
CA PHE A 38 14.89 -5.03 -6.91
C PHE A 38 15.45 -3.64 -6.62
N ALA A 39 14.74 -2.85 -5.83
CA ALA A 39 15.12 -1.49 -5.47
C ALA A 39 14.72 -1.19 -4.02
N ASN A 40 15.50 -0.37 -3.33
CA ASN A 40 15.16 0.11 -1.98
C ASN A 40 14.78 -1.03 -1.00
N GLY A 41 15.38 -2.21 -1.18
CA GLY A 41 15.18 -3.37 -0.31
C GLY A 41 13.89 -4.17 -0.54
N ALA A 42 13.19 -3.96 -1.67
CA ALA A 42 11.98 -4.69 -2.07
C ALA A 42 12.00 -5.09 -3.55
N PHE A 43 11.31 -6.16 -3.90
CA PHE A 43 11.00 -6.48 -5.30
C PHE A 43 9.76 -5.71 -5.76
N PHE A 44 9.77 -5.33 -7.03
CA PHE A 44 8.66 -4.68 -7.72
C PHE A 44 8.36 -5.38 -9.03
N THR A 45 7.08 -5.46 -9.36
CA THR A 45 6.52 -6.08 -10.57
C THR A 45 5.50 -5.14 -11.20
N PRO A 46 4.89 -5.48 -12.33
CA PRO A 46 3.73 -4.76 -12.85
C PRO A 46 2.54 -4.71 -11.89
N ASP A 47 2.45 -5.64 -10.94
CA ASP A 47 1.41 -5.65 -9.89
C ASP A 47 1.78 -4.83 -8.65
N GLY A 48 2.92 -4.15 -8.67
CA GLY A 48 3.40 -3.31 -7.58
C GLY A 48 4.47 -3.98 -6.73
N ARG A 49 4.62 -3.48 -5.50
CA ARG A 49 5.60 -4.02 -4.55
C ARG A 49 5.23 -5.43 -4.10
N VAL A 50 6.19 -6.33 -4.15
CA VAL A 50 6.08 -7.65 -3.52
C VAL A 50 6.18 -7.47 -2.00
N THR A 51 5.07 -7.60 -1.31
CA THR A 51 4.97 -7.42 0.16
C THR A 51 5.35 -8.68 0.92
N ASP A 52 5.11 -9.84 0.31
CA ASP A 52 5.48 -11.17 0.79
C ASP A 52 6.18 -11.92 -0.35
N ASP A 53 7.36 -12.45 -0.10
CA ASP A 53 8.11 -13.20 -1.12
C ASP A 53 7.67 -14.68 -1.24
N LEU A 54 6.70 -15.12 -0.44
CA LEU A 54 6.20 -16.49 -0.49
C LEU A 54 5.61 -16.89 -1.85
N PRO A 55 4.79 -16.06 -2.53
CA PRO A 55 4.33 -16.35 -3.89
C PRO A 55 5.49 -16.50 -4.88
N LEU A 56 6.49 -15.61 -4.83
CA LEU A 56 7.67 -15.68 -5.68
C LEU A 56 8.50 -16.95 -5.42
N ARG A 57 8.67 -17.32 -4.14
CA ARG A 57 9.29 -18.60 -3.75
C ARG A 57 8.49 -19.79 -4.24
N GLY A 58 7.17 -19.70 -4.24
CA GLY A 58 6.26 -20.70 -4.77
C GLY A 58 6.46 -20.92 -6.29
N GLU A 59 6.54 -19.83 -7.06
CA GLU A 59 6.83 -19.91 -8.49
C GLU A 59 8.19 -20.57 -8.77
N ILE A 60 9.23 -20.17 -8.06
CA ILE A 60 10.56 -20.78 -8.14
C ILE A 60 10.49 -22.28 -7.79
N PHE A 61 9.75 -22.62 -6.73
CA PHE A 61 9.56 -24.02 -6.35
C PHE A 61 8.87 -24.83 -7.44
N GLU A 62 7.82 -24.30 -8.08
CA GLU A 62 7.10 -24.99 -9.14
C GLU A 62 8.02 -25.31 -10.34
N GLU A 63 8.94 -24.43 -10.69
CA GLU A 63 9.92 -24.70 -11.75
C GLU A 63 11.00 -25.71 -11.31
N LEU A 64 11.42 -25.68 -10.06
CA LEU A 64 12.50 -26.53 -9.54
C LEU A 64 12.06 -27.93 -9.14
N LYS A 65 10.81 -28.14 -8.77
CA LYS A 65 10.34 -29.40 -8.12
C LYS A 65 10.61 -30.66 -8.92
N TYR A 66 10.71 -30.56 -10.24
CA TYR A 66 11.01 -31.71 -11.12
C TYR A 66 12.50 -31.86 -11.45
N CYS A 67 13.30 -30.84 -11.17
CA CYS A 67 14.72 -30.80 -11.51
C CYS A 67 15.61 -30.89 -10.26
N ALA A 68 15.15 -30.38 -9.11
CA ALA A 68 15.95 -30.33 -7.89
C ALA A 68 15.88 -31.66 -7.14
N VAL A 69 17.02 -32.30 -6.98
CA VAL A 69 17.11 -33.58 -6.29
C VAL A 69 17.22 -33.41 -4.77
N ASN A 70 17.91 -32.37 -4.29
CA ASN A 70 18.18 -32.14 -2.87
C ASN A 70 18.15 -30.65 -2.47
N ASN A 71 17.78 -30.36 -1.22
CA ASN A 71 17.89 -29.05 -0.59
C ASN A 71 17.14 -27.90 -1.32
N ILE A 72 15.96 -28.16 -1.87
CA ILE A 72 15.13 -27.16 -2.58
C ILE A 72 14.97 -25.86 -1.76
N PRO A 73 14.64 -25.89 -0.45
CA PRO A 73 14.46 -24.63 0.31
C PRO A 73 15.72 -23.75 0.34
N ARG A 74 16.91 -24.38 0.45
CA ARG A 74 18.17 -23.63 0.41
C ARG A 74 18.45 -23.07 -0.98
N LYS A 75 18.15 -23.83 -2.03
CA LYS A 75 18.30 -23.36 -3.42
C LYS A 75 17.40 -22.17 -3.71
N ILE A 76 16.14 -22.23 -3.31
CA ILE A 76 15.19 -21.10 -3.43
C ILE A 76 15.74 -19.86 -2.70
N SER A 77 16.28 -20.04 -1.49
CA SER A 77 16.86 -18.92 -0.74
C SER A 77 18.07 -18.31 -1.45
N ASN A 78 18.96 -19.14 -2.00
CA ASN A 78 20.10 -18.67 -2.79
C ASN A 78 19.64 -17.95 -4.06
N ILE A 79 18.67 -18.50 -4.77
CA ILE A 79 18.08 -17.89 -5.97
C ILE A 79 17.51 -16.51 -5.66
N ILE A 80 16.77 -16.35 -4.57
CA ILE A 80 16.24 -15.04 -4.13
C ILE A 80 17.39 -14.05 -3.87
N GLU A 81 18.48 -14.47 -3.24
CA GLU A 81 19.63 -13.58 -3.02
C GLU A 81 20.33 -13.21 -4.35
N ILE A 82 20.47 -14.16 -5.30
CA ILE A 82 21.02 -13.86 -6.62
C ILE A 82 20.07 -12.92 -7.40
N MET A 83 18.76 -13.14 -7.33
CA MET A 83 17.77 -12.25 -7.97
C MET A 83 17.87 -10.81 -7.46
N LYS A 84 18.15 -10.59 -6.16
CA LYS A 84 18.36 -9.24 -5.64
C LYS A 84 19.54 -8.52 -6.30
N LEU A 85 20.57 -9.26 -6.69
CA LEU A 85 21.72 -8.72 -7.39
C LEU A 85 21.44 -8.53 -8.89
N ALA A 86 20.86 -9.54 -9.53
CA ALA A 86 20.61 -9.54 -10.97
C ALA A 86 19.51 -8.56 -11.41
N ALA A 87 18.49 -8.37 -10.57
CA ALA A 87 17.38 -7.45 -10.82
C ALA A 87 17.58 -6.07 -10.18
N HIS A 88 18.77 -5.79 -9.61
CA HIS A 88 19.02 -4.54 -8.88
C HIS A 88 18.99 -3.33 -9.80
N VAL A 89 18.25 -2.30 -9.35
CA VAL A 89 18.30 -0.94 -9.88
C VAL A 89 18.64 0.03 -8.76
N GLU A 90 19.46 1.04 -9.07
CA GLU A 90 19.99 1.97 -8.07
C GLU A 90 18.90 2.80 -7.40
N ASP A 91 17.96 3.29 -8.19
CA ASP A 91 16.83 4.06 -7.70
C ASP A 91 15.56 3.75 -8.49
N PHE A 92 14.43 3.78 -7.80
CA PHE A 92 13.11 3.59 -8.37
C PHE A 92 12.18 4.65 -7.78
N PRO A 93 12.18 5.89 -8.34
CA PRO A 93 11.39 7.00 -7.82
C PRO A 93 9.89 6.76 -7.98
N PRO A 94 9.05 7.32 -7.08
CA PRO A 94 7.60 7.28 -7.21
C PRO A 94 7.12 8.17 -8.36
N GLU A 95 6.18 7.69 -9.16
CA GLU A 95 5.51 8.45 -10.22
C GLU A 95 4.37 9.26 -9.59
N GLN A 96 4.41 10.60 -9.72
CA GLN A 96 3.49 11.51 -9.05
C GLN A 96 2.40 12.08 -9.96
N ASP A 97 2.40 11.72 -11.23
CA ASP A 97 1.52 12.23 -12.28
C ASP A 97 0.45 11.23 -12.72
N ARG A 98 0.42 10.05 -12.08
CA ARG A 98 -0.47 8.96 -12.48
C ARG A 98 -0.84 8.05 -11.33
N ILE A 99 -1.90 7.28 -11.53
CA ILE A 99 -2.43 6.28 -10.62
C ILE A 99 -2.44 4.94 -11.34
N HIS A 100 -1.76 3.94 -10.80
CA HIS A 100 -1.76 2.59 -11.34
C HIS A 100 -2.89 1.78 -10.68
N LEU A 101 -3.81 1.30 -11.51
CA LEU A 101 -5.01 0.57 -11.13
C LEU A 101 -4.93 -0.88 -11.60
N ALA A 102 -5.81 -1.75 -11.13
CA ALA A 102 -5.81 -3.17 -11.47
C ALA A 102 -5.92 -3.44 -12.98
N ASN A 103 -6.59 -2.58 -13.73
CA ASN A 103 -6.79 -2.72 -15.18
C ASN A 103 -5.97 -1.74 -16.04
N GLY A 104 -5.19 -0.84 -15.44
CA GLY A 104 -4.43 0.10 -16.26
C GLY A 104 -3.83 1.25 -15.46
N THR A 105 -3.51 2.32 -16.15
CA THR A 105 -2.92 3.54 -15.59
C THR A 105 -3.77 4.76 -15.95
N LEU A 106 -4.19 5.50 -14.93
CA LEU A 106 -4.92 6.75 -15.06
C LEU A 106 -3.96 7.91 -14.83
N MET A 107 -3.79 8.76 -15.84
CA MET A 107 -3.03 10.00 -15.73
C MET A 107 -3.85 11.07 -15.01
N LEU A 108 -3.20 12.04 -14.37
CA LEU A 108 -3.91 13.13 -13.66
C LEU A 108 -4.68 14.07 -14.60
N ASP A 109 -4.42 14.03 -15.90
CA ASP A 109 -5.20 14.75 -16.93
C ASP A 109 -6.49 14.02 -17.33
N GLY A 110 -6.74 12.83 -16.74
CA GLY A 110 -7.91 11.99 -17.03
C GLY A 110 -7.70 10.95 -18.14
N THR A 111 -6.53 10.92 -18.78
CA THR A 111 -6.21 9.90 -19.80
C THR A 111 -6.03 8.53 -19.13
N PHE A 112 -6.72 7.52 -19.65
CA PHE A 112 -6.58 6.13 -19.17
C PHE A 112 -5.93 5.24 -20.23
N THR A 113 -4.94 4.46 -19.81
CA THR A 113 -4.28 3.44 -20.64
C THR A 113 -4.52 2.07 -20.02
N GLU A 114 -5.16 1.19 -20.77
CA GLU A 114 -5.43 -0.18 -20.31
C GLU A 114 -4.18 -1.04 -20.32
N GLY A 115 -4.12 -2.02 -19.40
CA GLY A 115 -3.02 -2.97 -19.29
C GLY A 115 -1.97 -2.59 -18.23
N LYS A 116 -0.99 -3.49 -18.08
CA LYS A 116 0.08 -3.38 -17.07
C LYS A 116 1.45 -3.52 -17.73
N PRO A 117 1.84 -2.60 -18.61
CA PRO A 117 3.10 -2.73 -19.34
C PRO A 117 4.33 -2.47 -18.47
N ASP A 118 4.19 -1.66 -17.41
CA ASP A 118 5.30 -1.15 -16.62
C ASP A 118 5.37 -1.75 -15.23
N ILE A 119 6.59 -1.93 -14.73
CA ILE A 119 6.85 -2.20 -13.31
C ILE A 119 6.52 -0.94 -12.52
N VAL A 120 5.75 -1.09 -11.45
CA VAL A 120 5.24 0.05 -10.68
C VAL A 120 5.50 -0.11 -9.18
N ARG A 121 5.61 1.01 -8.48
CA ARG A 121 5.81 1.00 -7.02
C ARG A 121 4.54 0.65 -6.26
N ASN A 122 3.44 1.23 -6.66
CA ASN A 122 2.13 1.03 -6.06
C ASN A 122 1.11 0.74 -7.16
N ARG A 123 0.38 -0.36 -7.08
CA ARG A 123 -0.79 -0.64 -7.91
C ARG A 123 -1.98 -0.88 -7.00
N LEU A 124 -3.03 -0.14 -7.25
CA LEU A 124 -4.26 -0.23 -6.47
C LEU A 124 -5.10 -1.41 -6.99
N PRO A 125 -5.72 -2.21 -6.10
CA PRO A 125 -6.47 -3.40 -6.49
C PRO A 125 -7.83 -3.11 -7.12
N VAL A 126 -8.16 -1.86 -7.38
CA VAL A 126 -9.44 -1.42 -7.94
C VAL A 126 -9.36 -1.16 -9.43
N PHE A 127 -10.49 -1.34 -10.12
CA PHE A 127 -10.63 -1.12 -11.55
C PHE A 127 -11.14 0.28 -11.86
N TYR A 128 -10.55 0.94 -12.85
CA TYR A 128 -11.11 2.16 -13.41
C TYR A 128 -12.21 1.84 -14.41
N ARG A 129 -13.40 2.40 -14.18
CA ARG A 129 -14.58 2.25 -15.03
C ARG A 129 -15.27 3.62 -15.14
N PRO A 130 -15.03 4.39 -16.21
CA PRO A 130 -15.51 5.78 -16.33
C PRO A 130 -17.04 5.89 -16.32
N ASP A 131 -17.74 4.84 -16.81
CA ASP A 131 -19.22 4.83 -16.94
C ASP A 131 -19.91 4.28 -15.69
N THR A 132 -19.20 4.13 -14.58
CA THR A 132 -19.77 3.62 -13.34
C THR A 132 -20.77 4.63 -12.75
N PRO A 133 -21.97 4.19 -12.34
CA PRO A 133 -22.93 5.06 -11.69
C PRO A 133 -22.39 5.55 -10.33
N LYS A 134 -22.93 6.69 -9.88
CA LYS A 134 -22.52 7.26 -8.60
C LYS A 134 -22.73 6.28 -7.45
N PRO A 135 -21.79 6.15 -6.51
CA PRO A 135 -21.88 5.23 -5.36
C PRO A 135 -22.89 5.75 -4.33
N VAL A 136 -24.18 5.50 -4.57
CA VAL A 136 -25.29 6.07 -3.78
C VAL A 136 -25.18 5.71 -2.31
N LEU A 137 -24.83 4.47 -2.01
CA LEU A 137 -24.72 4.00 -0.61
C LEU A 137 -23.58 4.68 0.14
N TRP A 138 -22.43 4.83 -0.51
CA TRP A 138 -21.29 5.56 0.04
C TRP A 138 -21.63 7.04 0.30
N LEU A 139 -22.24 7.69 -0.67
CA LEU A 139 -22.66 9.08 -0.54
C LEU A 139 -23.72 9.25 0.55
N SER A 140 -24.66 8.32 0.67
CA SER A 140 -25.67 8.31 1.75
C SER A 140 -25.00 8.13 3.12
N PHE A 141 -24.03 7.22 3.24
CA PHE A 141 -23.25 7.01 4.45
C PHE A 141 -22.50 8.30 4.84
N LEU A 142 -21.78 8.91 3.89
CA LEU A 142 -21.06 10.17 4.16
C LEU A 142 -22.02 11.30 4.59
N ASN A 143 -23.16 11.45 3.93
CA ASN A 143 -24.16 12.43 4.31
C ASN A 143 -24.76 12.18 5.73
N GLY A 144 -24.81 10.92 6.14
CA GLY A 144 -25.20 10.58 7.51
C GLY A 144 -24.13 10.85 8.57
N LEU A 145 -22.85 10.79 8.16
CA LEU A 145 -21.70 10.89 9.06
C LEU A 145 -21.14 12.30 9.17
N LEU A 146 -21.02 13.02 8.05
CA LEU A 146 -20.34 14.32 7.96
C LEU A 146 -21.31 15.44 7.57
N TYR A 147 -20.92 16.67 7.87
CA TYR A 147 -21.61 17.83 7.36
C TYR A 147 -21.38 17.94 5.84
N PRO A 148 -22.38 18.45 5.06
CA PRO A 148 -22.28 18.50 3.61
C PRO A 148 -21.05 19.27 3.09
N GLU A 149 -20.66 20.34 3.79
CA GLU A 149 -19.48 21.15 3.47
C GLU A 149 -18.15 20.42 3.65
N ASP A 150 -18.09 19.38 4.48
CA ASP A 150 -16.89 18.60 4.79
C ASP A 150 -16.67 17.44 3.80
N ILE A 151 -17.74 16.98 3.12
CA ILE A 151 -17.67 15.85 2.20
C ILE A 151 -16.70 16.10 1.03
N PRO A 152 -16.72 17.27 0.36
CA PRO A 152 -15.73 17.56 -0.70
C PRO A 152 -14.29 17.51 -0.18
N THR A 153 -14.02 18.04 1.02
CA THR A 153 -12.67 17.99 1.62
C THR A 153 -12.20 16.55 1.84
N LEU A 154 -13.09 15.65 2.32
CA LEU A 154 -12.78 14.23 2.43
C LEU A 154 -12.49 13.60 1.06
N GLN A 155 -13.32 13.88 0.05
CA GLN A 155 -13.14 13.34 -1.30
C GLN A 155 -11.82 13.78 -1.92
N GLU A 156 -11.46 15.06 -1.80
CA GLU A 156 -10.18 15.59 -2.27
C GLU A 156 -9.00 14.93 -1.54
N PHE A 157 -9.11 14.75 -0.22
CA PHE A 157 -8.07 14.06 0.55
C PHE A 157 -7.91 12.59 0.13
N ILE A 158 -9.01 11.88 -0.12
CA ILE A 158 -8.99 10.50 -0.64
C ILE A 158 -8.31 10.48 -2.01
N GLY A 159 -8.71 11.35 -2.94
CA GLY A 159 -8.06 11.49 -4.24
C GLY A 159 -6.56 11.78 -4.13
N TYR A 160 -6.18 12.66 -3.22
CA TYR A 160 -4.78 12.96 -2.93
C TYR A 160 -4.02 11.71 -2.40
N CYS A 161 -4.68 10.79 -1.68
CA CYS A 161 -4.07 9.54 -1.21
C CYS A 161 -3.79 8.52 -2.32
N LEU A 162 -4.29 8.68 -3.53
CA LEU A 162 -4.07 7.74 -4.63
C LEU A 162 -2.70 7.91 -5.32
N ILE A 163 -2.03 9.04 -5.12
CA ILE A 163 -0.74 9.34 -5.73
C ILE A 163 0.39 9.40 -4.68
N PRO A 164 1.63 8.98 -5.00
CA PRO A 164 2.76 9.00 -4.06
C PRO A 164 3.38 10.42 -3.92
N SER A 165 2.61 11.37 -3.38
CA SER A 165 3.03 12.76 -3.26
C SER A 165 2.57 13.39 -1.94
N ASN A 166 3.45 14.17 -1.30
CA ASN A 166 3.13 14.98 -0.11
C ASN A 166 3.14 16.49 -0.41
N LYS A 167 2.97 16.87 -1.67
CA LYS A 167 2.96 18.31 -2.07
C LYS A 167 1.88 19.12 -1.35
N GLY A 168 0.73 18.53 -1.03
CA GLY A 168 -0.35 19.18 -0.29
C GLY A 168 -0.02 19.44 1.18
N GLN A 169 0.98 18.77 1.74
CA GLN A 169 1.46 18.94 3.11
C GLN A 169 0.34 18.86 4.16
N ARG A 170 -0.59 17.93 3.99
CA ARG A 170 -1.77 17.77 4.85
C ARG A 170 -1.88 16.34 5.36
N MET A 171 -2.27 16.22 6.61
CA MET A 171 -2.86 15.03 7.22
C MET A 171 -4.33 15.30 7.51
N MET A 172 -5.11 14.25 7.68
CA MET A 172 -6.52 14.39 8.04
C MET A 172 -6.80 13.80 9.42
N VAL A 173 -7.64 14.48 10.17
CA VAL A 173 -8.19 14.01 11.45
C VAL A 173 -9.71 14.05 11.34
N ILE A 174 -10.36 12.91 11.53
CA ILE A 174 -11.82 12.84 11.61
C ILE A 174 -12.18 12.59 13.07
N LYS A 175 -12.76 13.60 13.72
CA LYS A 175 -13.11 13.56 15.13
C LYS A 175 -14.60 13.29 15.34
N GLY A 176 -14.92 12.59 16.43
CA GLY A 176 -16.30 12.32 16.87
C GLY A 176 -16.33 11.91 18.33
N ASN A 177 -17.49 11.46 18.80
CA ASN A 177 -17.71 11.06 20.20
C ASN A 177 -17.62 9.54 20.43
N GLY A 178 -17.41 8.76 19.33
CA GLY A 178 -17.39 7.30 19.35
C GLY A 178 -18.69 6.66 18.85
N GLY A 179 -18.58 5.58 18.08
CA GLY A 179 -19.74 4.84 17.58
C GLY A 179 -20.46 5.45 16.37
N GLU A 180 -19.95 6.52 15.74
CA GLU A 180 -20.59 7.14 14.57
C GLU A 180 -20.33 6.37 13.27
N GLY A 181 -19.28 5.52 13.23
CA GLY A 181 -18.92 4.74 12.07
C GLY A 181 -17.69 5.27 11.30
N LYS A 182 -16.83 6.08 11.91
CA LYS A 182 -15.59 6.62 11.30
C LYS A 182 -14.72 5.53 10.69
N SER A 183 -14.55 4.41 11.39
CA SER A 183 -13.73 3.26 10.94
C SER A 183 -14.19 2.64 9.61
N GLN A 184 -15.45 2.86 9.18
CA GLN A 184 -15.94 2.42 7.87
C GLN A 184 -15.23 3.16 6.72
N ILE A 185 -14.83 4.42 6.94
CA ILE A 185 -13.99 5.14 5.96
C ILE A 185 -12.66 4.41 5.81
N GLY A 186 -12.03 4.02 6.93
CA GLY A 186 -10.80 3.23 6.92
C GLY A 186 -10.94 1.90 6.18
N ALA A 187 -12.05 1.19 6.40
CA ALA A 187 -12.33 -0.09 5.73
C ALA A 187 -12.45 0.07 4.20
N VAL A 188 -13.16 1.10 3.72
CA VAL A 188 -13.28 1.39 2.28
C VAL A 188 -11.91 1.75 1.69
N LEU A 189 -11.14 2.61 2.38
CA LEU A 189 -9.79 2.99 1.93
C LEU A 189 -8.84 1.79 1.90
N GLY A 190 -8.96 0.86 2.86
CA GLY A 190 -8.18 -0.38 2.89
C GLY A 190 -8.43 -1.24 1.66
N GLN A 191 -9.67 -1.35 1.21
CA GLN A 191 -10.00 -2.08 -0.02
C GLN A 191 -9.54 -1.35 -1.29
N MET A 192 -9.66 -0.02 -1.31
CA MET A 192 -9.17 0.79 -2.44
C MET A 192 -7.65 0.76 -2.61
N LEU A 193 -6.91 0.85 -1.52
CA LEU A 193 -5.46 1.01 -1.53
C LEU A 193 -4.72 -0.32 -1.39
N GLY A 194 -5.36 -1.36 -0.84
CA GLY A 194 -4.77 -2.68 -0.63
C GLY A 194 -3.45 -2.59 0.14
N SER A 195 -2.40 -3.21 -0.37
CA SER A 195 -1.06 -3.22 0.23
C SER A 195 -0.39 -1.84 0.29
N SER A 196 -0.95 -0.82 -0.36
CA SER A 196 -0.48 0.56 -0.29
C SER A 196 -1.03 1.33 0.91
N MET A 197 -1.92 0.73 1.69
CA MET A 197 -2.39 1.24 2.98
C MET A 197 -1.80 0.43 4.13
N LYS A 198 -1.63 1.09 5.27
CA LYS A 198 -1.20 0.46 6.52
C LYS A 198 -1.99 1.02 7.69
N ASP A 199 -2.48 0.13 8.55
CA ASP A 199 -2.95 0.52 9.87
C ASP A 199 -1.75 0.72 10.80
N GLY A 200 -1.75 1.83 11.54
CA GLY A 200 -0.64 2.15 12.41
C GLY A 200 -0.89 3.34 13.31
N SER A 201 -0.28 3.35 14.48
CA SER A 201 -0.43 4.48 15.42
C SER A 201 0.51 5.63 15.07
N ILE A 202 -0.05 6.81 14.88
CA ILE A 202 0.69 8.07 14.66
C ILE A 202 1.55 8.40 15.90
N GLY A 203 1.05 8.11 17.10
CA GLY A 203 1.82 8.21 18.34
C GLY A 203 3.09 7.35 18.29
N LYS A 204 2.95 6.08 17.92
CA LYS A 204 4.10 5.16 17.78
C LYS A 204 5.07 5.62 16.69
N ILE A 205 4.60 6.14 15.57
CA ILE A 205 5.43 6.70 14.49
C ILE A 205 6.21 7.91 14.99
N SER A 206 5.62 8.76 15.84
CA SER A 206 6.27 9.93 16.40
C SER A 206 7.41 9.57 17.36
N GLU A 207 7.28 8.50 18.13
CA GLU A 207 8.21 8.12 19.18
C GLU A 207 9.25 7.07 18.73
N ASN A 208 8.88 6.18 17.82
CA ASN A 208 9.73 5.05 17.43
C ASN A 208 10.31 5.22 16.03
N ARG A 209 11.64 5.38 15.95
CA ARG A 209 12.38 5.53 14.69
C ARG A 209 12.18 4.36 13.71
N PHE A 210 12.02 3.13 14.20
CA PHE A 210 11.81 1.96 13.34
C PHE A 210 10.40 1.92 12.73
N ALA A 211 9.40 2.43 13.44
CA ALA A 211 8.04 2.48 12.93
C ALA A 211 7.89 3.41 11.71
N ARG A 212 8.79 4.38 11.56
CA ARG A 212 8.83 5.28 10.38
C ARG A 212 9.24 4.54 9.10
N ALA A 213 10.18 3.58 9.19
CA ALA A 213 10.59 2.78 8.04
C ALA A 213 9.46 1.88 7.49
N ASP A 214 8.47 1.58 8.32
CA ASP A 214 7.30 0.83 7.89
C ASP A 214 6.37 1.63 6.96
N LEU A 215 6.53 2.96 6.89
CA LEU A 215 5.78 3.83 5.99
C LEU A 215 6.41 3.95 4.60
N GLU A 216 7.60 3.41 4.41
CA GLU A 216 8.22 3.35 3.09
C GLU A 216 7.32 2.55 2.14
N HIS A 217 7.05 3.07 0.96
CA HIS A 217 6.16 2.51 -0.06
C HIS A 217 4.64 2.59 0.25
N ILE A 218 4.24 3.15 1.39
CA ILE A 218 2.84 3.28 1.79
C ILE A 218 2.27 4.60 1.28
N LEU A 219 1.07 4.56 0.72
CA LEU A 219 0.33 5.75 0.29
C LEU A 219 -0.44 6.39 1.45
N LEU A 220 -1.00 5.57 2.33
CA LEU A 220 -1.82 6.03 3.45
C LEU A 220 -1.56 5.20 4.71
N CYS A 221 -1.30 5.86 5.83
CA CYS A 221 -1.31 5.27 7.16
C CYS A 221 -2.54 5.74 7.91
N VAL A 222 -3.32 4.81 8.43
CA VAL A 222 -4.55 5.08 9.20
C VAL A 222 -4.33 4.72 10.65
N ASP A 223 -4.63 5.66 11.54
CA ASP A 223 -4.70 5.47 12.99
C ASP A 223 -6.18 5.45 13.39
N ASP A 224 -6.75 4.26 13.58
CA ASP A 224 -8.18 4.07 13.80
C ASP A 224 -8.65 4.45 15.21
N ASP A 225 -7.75 4.52 16.18
CA ASP A 225 -8.04 4.93 17.55
C ASP A 225 -6.94 5.83 18.10
N MET A 226 -6.79 6.97 17.45
CA MET A 226 -5.79 7.94 17.88
C MET A 226 -6.18 8.53 19.24
N ARG A 227 -5.36 8.23 20.24
CA ARG A 227 -5.54 8.76 21.59
C ARG A 227 -5.29 10.25 21.62
N MET A 228 -6.17 10.96 22.30
CA MET A 228 -6.05 12.41 22.51
C MET A 228 -4.87 12.83 23.38
N GLU A 229 -4.28 11.87 24.09
CA GLU A 229 -3.07 12.08 24.89
C GLU A 229 -1.89 12.37 23.98
N ALA A 230 -2.02 13.47 23.39
CA ALA A 230 -1.10 14.35 22.72
C ALA A 230 0.24 13.74 22.34
N LEU A 231 0.53 13.84 21.09
CA LEU A 231 1.86 13.57 20.53
C LEU A 231 2.92 14.35 21.34
N ARG A 232 3.75 13.63 22.05
CA ARG A 232 4.87 14.22 22.79
C ARG A 232 5.87 14.91 21.86
N GLN A 233 6.01 14.38 20.64
CA GLN A 233 6.90 14.88 19.61
C GLN A 233 6.17 15.00 18.28
N THR A 234 5.97 16.19 17.77
CA THR A 234 5.30 16.43 16.48
C THR A 234 6.27 16.54 15.31
N ASN A 235 7.58 16.68 15.59
CA ASN A 235 8.59 16.93 14.55
C ASN A 235 8.59 15.87 13.46
N TYR A 236 8.50 14.58 13.82
CA TYR A 236 8.51 13.50 12.85
C TYR A 236 7.21 13.42 12.05
N VAL A 237 6.07 13.67 12.69
CA VAL A 237 4.77 13.77 11.99
C VAL A 237 4.81 14.91 10.98
N LYS A 238 5.31 16.09 11.40
CA LYS A 238 5.50 17.24 10.49
C LYS A 238 6.42 16.89 9.33
N SER A 239 7.55 16.22 9.59
CA SER A 239 8.51 15.84 8.56
C SER A 239 7.90 14.85 7.55
N ILE A 240 7.15 13.84 8.01
CA ILE A 240 6.47 12.88 7.14
C ILE A 240 5.44 13.59 6.25
N VAL A 241 4.58 14.40 6.85
CA VAL A 241 3.51 15.12 6.13
C VAL A 241 4.07 16.09 5.08
N THR A 242 5.27 16.60 5.28
CA THR A 242 5.93 17.55 4.36
C THR A 242 7.02 16.94 3.49
N ALA A 243 7.27 15.64 3.60
CA ALA A 243 8.30 14.96 2.82
C ALA A 243 8.00 15.05 1.31
N GLN A 244 8.95 15.57 0.53
CA GLN A 244 8.84 15.64 -0.93
C GLN A 244 9.91 14.78 -1.63
N GLY A 245 10.46 13.79 -0.93
CA GLY A 245 11.53 12.96 -1.43
C GLY A 245 11.93 11.89 -0.43
N LYS A 246 13.22 11.62 -0.38
CA LYS A 246 13.80 10.64 0.55
C LYS A 246 13.92 11.22 1.95
N MET A 247 13.72 10.38 2.94
CA MET A 247 13.94 10.66 4.36
C MET A 247 14.93 9.66 4.96
N ASP A 248 15.58 10.05 6.04
CA ASP A 248 16.40 9.14 6.84
C ASP A 248 15.50 8.15 7.59
N LEU A 249 15.63 6.88 7.26
CA LEU A 249 14.85 5.77 7.81
C LEU A 249 15.77 4.75 8.46
N GLU A 250 15.29 4.11 9.53
CA GLU A 250 16.05 3.10 10.25
C GLU A 250 15.26 1.80 10.38
N ARG A 251 15.91 0.68 10.11
CA ARG A 251 15.38 -0.67 10.38
C ARG A 251 16.22 -1.33 11.47
N LYS A 252 15.57 -2.13 12.34
CA LYS A 252 16.26 -2.82 13.42
C LYS A 252 17.42 -3.67 12.88
N GLY A 253 18.61 -3.47 13.43
CA GLY A 253 19.82 -4.20 13.03
C GLY A 253 20.45 -3.77 11.70
N LYS A 254 20.03 -2.66 11.12
CA LYS A 254 20.61 -2.09 9.89
C LYS A 254 20.99 -0.63 10.13
N GLN A 255 21.99 -0.14 9.38
CA GLN A 255 22.29 1.28 9.35
C GLN A 255 21.11 2.08 8.78
N SER A 256 21.00 3.36 9.14
CA SER A 256 20.05 4.27 8.55
C SER A 256 20.30 4.42 7.03
N TYR A 257 19.23 4.66 6.29
CA TYR A 257 19.28 4.79 4.84
C TYR A 257 18.27 5.83 4.36
N GLN A 258 18.46 6.33 3.14
CA GLN A 258 17.56 7.28 2.52
C GLN A 258 16.44 6.52 1.78
N GLY A 259 15.23 6.50 2.38
CA GLY A 259 14.04 5.86 1.79
C GLY A 259 13.02 6.88 1.28
N TRP A 260 12.26 6.52 0.22
CA TRP A 260 11.19 7.36 -0.30
C TRP A 260 10.03 7.48 0.68
N MET A 261 9.65 8.71 1.02
CA MET A 261 8.54 8.99 1.95
C MET A 261 7.47 9.83 1.25
N PHE A 262 6.29 9.25 1.12
CA PHE A 262 5.11 9.89 0.54
C PHE A 262 3.81 9.47 1.25
N ALA A 263 3.90 8.81 2.40
CA ALA A 263 2.76 8.38 3.18
C ALA A 263 1.96 9.59 3.69
N ARG A 264 0.65 9.59 3.45
CA ARG A 264 -0.30 10.47 4.12
C ARG A 264 -0.73 9.83 5.43
N LEU A 265 -1.18 10.68 6.35
CA LEU A 265 -1.67 10.25 7.65
C LEU A 265 -3.15 10.61 7.78
N LEU A 266 -3.96 9.62 8.15
CA LEU A 266 -5.36 9.78 8.52
C LEU A 266 -5.52 9.27 9.95
N ALA A 267 -6.17 10.04 10.81
CA ALA A 267 -6.49 9.65 12.17
C ALA A 267 -7.97 9.71 12.42
N PHE A 268 -8.52 8.69 13.05
CA PHE A 268 -9.83 8.77 13.70
C PHE A 268 -9.62 9.02 15.19
N SER A 269 -10.32 10.01 15.72
CA SER A 269 -10.15 10.42 17.11
C SER A 269 -11.50 10.66 17.79
N ASN A 270 -11.56 10.41 19.08
CA ASN A 270 -12.70 10.73 19.93
C ASN A 270 -12.53 12.10 20.61
N GLY A 271 -11.99 13.07 19.87
CA GLY A 271 -11.79 14.45 20.32
C GLY A 271 -10.72 15.18 19.51
N ASP A 272 -10.31 16.35 19.97
CA ASP A 272 -9.34 17.18 19.29
C ASP A 272 -7.92 16.65 19.44
N LEU A 273 -7.18 16.56 18.32
CA LEU A 273 -5.77 16.24 18.34
C LEU A 273 -4.99 17.43 18.93
N GLN A 274 -4.51 17.24 20.13
CA GLN A 274 -3.67 18.23 20.80
C GLN A 274 -2.22 17.76 20.80
N ALA A 275 -1.29 18.69 20.60
CA ALA A 275 0.12 18.45 20.84
C ALA A 275 0.46 18.95 22.24
N LEU A 276 1.02 18.09 23.11
CA LEU A 276 1.32 18.45 24.52
C LEU A 276 2.26 19.63 24.63
N TYR A 277 3.25 19.73 23.73
CA TYR A 277 4.33 20.70 23.83
C TYR A 277 4.49 21.57 22.58
N ASP A 278 3.85 21.22 21.46
CA ASP A 278 3.96 21.99 20.22
C ASP A 278 2.73 22.89 20.04
N ARG A 279 2.88 24.13 20.50
CA ARG A 279 1.86 25.17 20.30
C ARG A 279 2.09 25.96 19.01
N SER A 280 3.02 25.51 18.14
CA SER A 280 3.32 26.20 16.90
C SER A 280 2.21 25.99 15.86
N ASP A 281 1.92 27.05 15.11
CA ASP A 281 1.03 26.97 13.93
C ASP A 281 1.50 25.90 12.92
N GLY A 282 2.78 25.53 12.99
CA GLY A 282 3.40 24.55 12.12
C GLY A 282 2.77 23.16 12.16
N PHE A 283 2.24 22.71 13.30
CA PHE A 283 1.57 21.43 13.42
C PHE A 283 0.09 21.55 13.02
N TYR A 284 -0.61 22.55 13.54
CA TYR A 284 -2.06 22.71 13.32
C TYR A 284 -2.41 23.04 11.88
N ARG A 285 -1.66 23.90 11.21
CA ARG A 285 -1.90 24.24 9.80
C ARG A 285 -1.78 23.07 8.83
N ARG A 286 -1.17 21.95 9.27
CA ARG A 286 -1.03 20.74 8.46
C ARG A 286 -2.18 19.76 8.62
N GLN A 287 -3.12 20.05 9.49
CA GLN A 287 -4.27 19.20 9.76
C GLN A 287 -5.51 19.71 9.00
N LEU A 288 -6.18 18.79 8.34
CA LEU A 288 -7.56 18.93 7.90
C LEU A 288 -8.40 18.23 8.97
N VAL A 289 -9.24 18.96 9.67
CA VAL A 289 -10.04 18.42 10.77
C VAL A 289 -11.50 18.41 10.34
N LEU A 290 -12.06 17.20 10.23
CA LEU A 290 -13.48 16.99 9.99
C LEU A 290 -14.15 16.54 11.29
N THR A 291 -15.38 17.00 11.52
CA THR A 291 -16.16 16.61 12.70
C THR A 291 -17.36 15.79 12.26
N THR A 292 -17.57 14.62 12.88
CA THR A 292 -18.76 13.83 12.61
C THR A 292 -19.99 14.48 13.21
N LYS A 293 -21.14 14.26 12.57
CA LYS A 293 -22.43 14.56 13.16
C LYS A 293 -22.65 13.72 14.41
N GLU A 294 -23.43 14.24 15.33
CA GLU A 294 -23.88 13.46 16.48
C GLU A 294 -24.71 12.27 16.03
N LYS A 295 -24.53 11.15 16.73
CA LYS A 295 -25.31 9.94 16.47
C LYS A 295 -26.78 10.21 16.82
N PRO A 296 -27.74 10.00 15.88
CA PRO A 296 -29.15 10.17 16.17
C PRO A 296 -29.59 9.28 17.33
N ALA A 297 -30.39 9.84 18.25
CA ALA A 297 -30.98 9.08 19.33
C ALA A 297 -31.82 7.91 18.73
N GLY A 298 -31.58 6.69 19.19
CA GLY A 298 -32.30 5.49 18.73
C GLY A 298 -31.71 4.81 17.50
N ARG A 299 -30.59 5.26 16.95
CA ARG A 299 -29.86 4.48 15.93
C ARG A 299 -29.37 3.16 16.54
N MET A 300 -29.90 2.05 16.08
CA MET A 300 -29.31 0.75 16.36
C MET A 300 -28.03 0.61 15.54
N ASP A 301 -26.92 0.27 16.22
CA ASP A 301 -25.71 -0.10 15.53
C ASP A 301 -25.96 -1.45 14.86
N ASP A 302 -25.59 -1.56 13.59
CA ASP A 302 -25.57 -2.83 12.90
C ASP A 302 -24.45 -3.68 13.54
N PRO A 303 -24.76 -4.82 14.17
CA PRO A 303 -23.77 -5.64 14.84
C PRO A 303 -22.80 -6.32 13.84
N ASP A 304 -23.12 -6.34 12.55
CA ASP A 304 -22.30 -6.93 11.51
C ASP A 304 -22.15 -6.02 10.28
N PRO A 305 -21.50 -4.85 10.42
CA PRO A 305 -21.24 -3.96 9.30
C PRO A 305 -20.30 -4.59 8.26
N VAL A 306 -19.59 -5.67 8.62
CA VAL A 306 -18.63 -6.36 7.73
C VAL A 306 -19.38 -7.21 6.69
N SER A 307 -20.53 -7.79 7.00
CA SER A 307 -21.34 -8.53 6.01
C SER A 307 -21.83 -7.61 4.88
N TYR A 308 -22.15 -6.37 5.20
CA TYR A 308 -22.50 -5.34 4.21
C TYR A 308 -21.30 -4.86 3.40
N THR A 309 -20.10 -4.82 3.96
CA THR A 309 -18.89 -4.48 3.21
C THR A 309 -18.47 -5.61 2.26
N HIS A 310 -18.64 -6.88 2.62
CA HIS A 310 -18.39 -8.01 1.71
C HIS A 310 -19.42 -8.14 0.57
N LEU A 311 -20.70 -7.97 0.85
CA LEU A 311 -21.74 -7.92 -0.19
C LEU A 311 -21.60 -6.67 -1.07
N ARG A 312 -21.13 -5.55 -0.50
CA ARG A 312 -20.91 -4.28 -1.20
C ARG A 312 -19.55 -4.18 -1.86
N ALA A 313 -18.52 -4.94 -1.45
CA ALA A 313 -17.29 -5.05 -2.22
C ALA A 313 -17.55 -5.72 -3.58
N HIS A 314 -18.44 -6.70 -3.66
CA HIS A 314 -18.91 -7.22 -4.93
C HIS A 314 -19.77 -6.20 -5.71
N GLU A 315 -20.49 -5.31 -5.03
CA GLU A 315 -21.20 -4.19 -5.66
C GLU A 315 -20.25 -3.03 -5.98
N THR A 316 -19.23 -2.74 -5.13
CA THR A 316 -18.22 -1.72 -5.40
C THR A 316 -17.21 -2.16 -6.45
N ASP A 317 -16.93 -3.46 -6.62
CA ASP A 317 -16.25 -3.96 -7.82
C ASP A 317 -17.06 -3.70 -9.11
N GLN A 318 -18.35 -3.43 -8.98
CA GLN A 318 -19.19 -2.95 -10.07
C GLN A 318 -19.32 -1.42 -10.13
N TYR A 319 -18.88 -0.64 -9.10
CA TYR A 319 -19.26 0.77 -8.90
C TYR A 319 -18.10 1.73 -8.56
N LEU A 320 -16.83 1.30 -8.70
CA LEU A 320 -15.65 2.22 -8.62
C LEU A 320 -15.06 2.51 -9.98
#